data_db149766f9796f12eef9ee874ebca73f
#
_entry.id   db149766f9796f12eef9ee874ebca73f
#
_cell.length_a   1.000
_cell.length_b   1.000
_cell.length_c   1.000
_cell.angle_alpha   90.00
_cell.angle_beta   90.00
_cell.angle_gamma   90.00
#
_symmetry.space_group_name_H-M   'P 1'
#
loop_
_entity.id
_entity.type
_entity.pdbx_description
1 polymer ?
#
loop_
_entity_poly.entity_id
_entity_poly.type
_entity_poly.pdbx_seq_one_letter_code
_entity_poly.pdbx_strand_id
1 'polypeptide(L)'
;ENVQIQAAQQSQTRPVTVLVTTLRQAESVYPMADITDIYYDFRLFIREKDSRMMAEAVGKCKAAQKNPVLALPHILRGKDSQKGRQLMENWLAAGADTFLVRSLEQLGLLKELSRSAIIRVITDANLYTWNTRAEQFLLKTTGTQKNLRIIRTTMPLELTAQELAQTKNAVLPRELIVYTHLPLMVSEQCVKKTLGKCDGANGRMTMTGYRQQYQVQSVCDLCYSILYDDTVLDISKPETLIDKAAPDSIRYEFIEETAEPDKVLTGRQNCEKTGRGHFELGVE
;
A
#
# COMPACT_ATOMS: atom_id res chain seq x y z
N GLU A 1 31.02 -27.92 -31.68
CA GLU A 1 30.03 -26.88 -32.02
C GLU A 1 29.36 -26.38 -30.73
N ASN A 2 29.85 -25.27 -30.17
CA ASN A 2 29.27 -24.58 -29.00
C ASN A 2 28.10 -23.74 -29.47
N VAL A 3 26.89 -24.20 -29.16
CA VAL A 3 25.68 -23.35 -29.27
C VAL A 3 25.59 -22.51 -28.01
N GLN A 4 26.05 -21.29 -28.07
CA GLN A 4 25.75 -20.27 -27.10
C GLN A 4 24.27 -19.90 -27.22
N ILE A 5 23.45 -20.37 -26.29
CA ILE A 5 22.10 -19.89 -26.08
C ILE A 5 22.22 -18.52 -25.38
N GLN A 6 22.24 -17.46 -26.18
CA GLN A 6 21.99 -16.09 -25.70
C GLN A 6 20.50 -16.02 -25.31
N ALA A 7 20.20 -16.20 -24.04
CA ALA A 7 18.94 -15.79 -23.48
C ALA A 7 18.92 -14.24 -23.49
N ALA A 8 18.28 -13.67 -24.50
CA ALA A 8 17.93 -12.27 -24.51
C ALA A 8 16.95 -12.03 -23.34
N GLN A 9 17.46 -11.50 -22.23
CA GLN A 9 16.65 -10.94 -21.17
C GLN A 9 15.98 -9.69 -21.72
N GLN A 10 14.78 -9.84 -22.26
CA GLN A 10 13.88 -8.73 -22.46
C GLN A 10 13.50 -8.25 -21.05
N SER A 11 14.00 -7.09 -20.64
CA SER A 11 13.51 -6.34 -19.49
C SER A 11 12.02 -6.07 -19.73
N GLN A 12 11.16 -6.92 -19.22
CA GLN A 12 9.73 -6.63 -19.18
C GLN A 12 9.55 -5.47 -18.21
N THR A 13 9.16 -4.32 -18.71
CA THR A 13 8.78 -3.17 -17.89
C THR A 13 7.59 -3.58 -17.02
N ARG A 14 7.85 -3.78 -15.73
CA ARG A 14 6.81 -4.12 -14.74
C ARG A 14 5.89 -2.92 -14.51
N PRO A 15 4.58 -3.12 -14.38
CA PRO A 15 3.67 -2.08 -13.95
C PRO A 15 4.14 -1.46 -12.63
N VAL A 16 4.16 -0.14 -12.60
CA VAL A 16 4.47 0.65 -11.40
C VAL A 16 3.18 1.14 -10.78
N THR A 17 3.08 1.02 -9.46
CA THR A 17 1.96 1.54 -8.69
C THR A 17 2.47 2.50 -7.62
N VAL A 18 1.65 3.47 -7.22
CA VAL A 18 2.07 4.53 -6.30
C VAL A 18 1.02 4.76 -5.24
N LEU A 19 1.41 4.68 -3.95
CA LEU A 19 0.58 5.10 -2.84
C LEU A 19 0.91 6.54 -2.47
N VAL A 20 -0.13 7.37 -2.36
CA VAL A 20 -0.04 8.80 -2.06
C VAL A 20 -0.84 9.15 -0.82
N THR A 21 -0.33 10.10 -0.04
CA THR A 21 -0.98 10.63 1.16
C THR A 21 -1.48 12.06 0.99
N THR A 22 -1.19 12.69 -0.16
CA THR A 22 -1.70 14.00 -0.54
C THR A 22 -2.19 14.02 -1.99
N LEU A 23 -3.16 14.88 -2.31
CA LEU A 23 -3.64 15.05 -3.69
C LEU A 23 -2.56 15.63 -4.60
N ARG A 24 -1.67 16.48 -4.06
CA ARG A 24 -0.52 17.02 -4.81
C ARG A 24 0.41 15.90 -5.29
N GLN A 25 0.67 14.90 -4.44
CA GLN A 25 1.45 13.72 -4.84
C GLN A 25 0.76 12.94 -5.97
N ALA A 26 -0.57 12.80 -5.92
CA ALA A 26 -1.31 12.16 -7.01
C ALA A 26 -1.18 12.94 -8.31
N GLU A 27 -1.31 14.27 -8.26
CA GLU A 27 -1.22 15.15 -9.42
C GLU A 27 0.16 15.08 -10.10
N SER A 28 1.23 14.94 -9.32
CA SER A 28 2.59 14.84 -9.87
C SER A 28 2.84 13.56 -10.67
N VAL A 29 2.08 12.50 -10.41
CA VAL A 29 2.25 11.19 -11.09
C VAL A 29 1.23 10.92 -12.20
N TYR A 30 0.19 11.74 -12.36
CA TYR A 30 -0.77 11.55 -13.46
C TYR A 30 -0.13 11.52 -14.84
N PRO A 31 0.87 12.37 -15.16
CA PRO A 31 1.50 12.37 -16.49
C PRO A 31 2.42 11.17 -16.77
N MET A 32 2.77 10.38 -15.74
CA MET A 32 3.77 9.31 -15.87
C MET A 32 3.13 8.07 -16.50
N ALA A 33 3.57 7.68 -17.71
CA ALA A 33 2.98 6.59 -18.47
C ALA A 33 3.13 5.21 -17.80
N ASP A 34 4.24 4.98 -17.08
CA ASP A 34 4.58 3.68 -16.48
C ASP A 34 3.72 3.36 -15.24
N ILE A 35 3.03 4.36 -14.67
CA ILE A 35 2.17 4.17 -13.52
C ILE A 35 0.80 3.66 -13.98
N THR A 36 0.37 2.55 -13.40
CA THR A 36 -0.92 1.91 -13.70
C THR A 36 -1.99 2.19 -12.65
N ASP A 37 -1.63 2.15 -11.37
CA ASP A 37 -2.56 2.31 -10.26
C ASP A 37 -2.07 3.39 -9.30
N ILE A 38 -3.01 4.21 -8.80
CA ILE A 38 -2.75 5.20 -7.75
C ILE A 38 -3.57 4.82 -6.52
N TYR A 39 -2.86 4.52 -5.43
CA TYR A 39 -3.44 4.19 -4.14
C TYR A 39 -3.59 5.47 -3.32
N TYR A 40 -4.81 5.86 -3.05
CA TYR A 40 -5.15 7.02 -2.22
C TYR A 40 -5.28 6.59 -0.77
N ASP A 41 -4.48 7.14 0.11
CA ASP A 41 -4.60 6.87 1.54
C ASP A 41 -5.98 7.35 2.05
N PHE A 42 -6.65 6.53 2.86
CA PHE A 42 -7.98 6.81 3.41
C PHE A 42 -8.07 8.13 4.15
N ARG A 43 -6.96 8.63 4.73
CA ARG A 43 -6.91 9.90 5.48
C ARG A 43 -7.26 11.11 4.63
N LEU A 44 -7.10 11.01 3.33
CA LEU A 44 -7.51 12.07 2.39
C LEU A 44 -9.01 12.33 2.43
N PHE A 45 -9.81 11.30 2.75
CA PHE A 45 -11.25 11.34 2.56
C PHE A 45 -12.08 11.05 3.81
N ILE A 46 -11.48 10.54 4.90
CA ILE A 46 -12.24 10.08 6.07
C ILE A 46 -12.98 11.21 6.81
N ARG A 47 -12.54 12.46 6.66
CA ARG A 47 -13.16 13.66 7.23
C ARG A 47 -14.14 14.34 6.29
N GLU A 48 -14.17 13.95 5.04
CA GLU A 48 -15.01 14.53 4.03
C GLU A 48 -16.48 14.21 4.29
N LYS A 49 -17.25 15.24 4.64
CA LYS A 49 -18.72 15.16 4.72
C LYS A 49 -19.36 15.13 3.34
N ASP A 50 -18.65 15.68 2.35
CA ASP A 50 -19.07 15.77 0.96
C ASP A 50 -18.11 14.95 0.09
N SER A 51 -18.62 13.98 -0.61
CA SER A 51 -17.83 13.07 -1.46
C SER A 51 -17.26 13.74 -2.73
N ARG A 52 -17.38 15.06 -2.89
CA ARG A 52 -16.91 15.80 -4.08
C ARG A 52 -15.42 15.67 -4.30
N MET A 53 -14.60 15.89 -3.27
CA MET A 53 -13.15 15.76 -3.38
C MET A 53 -12.73 14.34 -3.81
N MET A 54 -13.40 13.32 -3.27
CA MET A 54 -13.19 11.92 -3.65
C MET A 54 -13.56 11.66 -5.11
N ALA A 55 -14.73 12.15 -5.55
CA ALA A 55 -15.19 12.03 -6.92
C ALA A 55 -14.25 12.75 -7.91
N GLU A 56 -13.75 13.93 -7.54
CA GLU A 56 -12.77 14.69 -8.32
C GLU A 56 -11.45 13.92 -8.46
N ALA A 57 -10.92 13.38 -7.36
CA ALA A 57 -9.69 12.59 -7.36
C ALA A 57 -9.82 11.34 -8.25
N VAL A 58 -10.93 10.61 -8.12
CA VAL A 58 -11.24 9.45 -8.96
C VAL A 58 -11.36 9.85 -10.43
N GLY A 59 -12.06 10.95 -10.71
CA GLY A 59 -12.25 11.47 -12.08
C GLY A 59 -10.91 11.84 -12.74
N LYS A 60 -10.05 12.59 -12.05
CA LYS A 60 -8.71 12.97 -12.52
C LYS A 60 -7.82 11.73 -12.76
N CYS A 61 -7.83 10.77 -11.83
CA CYS A 61 -7.08 9.53 -11.96
C CYS A 61 -7.48 8.74 -13.23
N LYS A 62 -8.79 8.58 -13.44
CA LYS A 62 -9.32 7.89 -14.62
C LYS A 62 -9.05 8.66 -15.92
N ALA A 63 -9.16 9.98 -15.91
CA ALA A 63 -8.82 10.83 -17.05
C ALA A 63 -7.34 10.67 -17.46
N ALA A 64 -6.47 10.43 -16.49
CA ALA A 64 -5.06 10.09 -16.70
C ALA A 64 -4.84 8.60 -17.09
N GLN A 65 -5.90 7.85 -17.38
CA GLN A 65 -5.88 6.41 -17.73
C GLN A 65 -5.25 5.52 -16.65
N LYS A 66 -5.45 5.86 -15.38
CA LYS A 66 -4.95 5.10 -14.22
C LYS A 66 -6.09 4.55 -13.38
N ASN A 67 -5.83 3.46 -12.66
CA ASN A 67 -6.81 2.86 -11.77
C ASN A 67 -6.73 3.51 -10.38
N PRO A 68 -7.81 4.12 -9.89
CA PRO A 68 -7.86 4.60 -8.51
C PRO A 68 -8.10 3.43 -7.54
N VAL A 69 -7.29 3.37 -6.49
CA VAL A 69 -7.38 2.37 -5.41
C VAL A 69 -7.51 3.10 -4.08
N LEU A 70 -8.48 2.76 -3.25
CA LEU A 70 -8.57 3.28 -1.89
C LEU A 70 -7.76 2.39 -0.94
N ALA A 71 -6.69 2.94 -0.36
CA ALA A 71 -5.93 2.27 0.69
C ALA A 71 -6.66 2.44 2.03
N LEU A 72 -7.17 1.33 2.57
CA LEU A 72 -7.94 1.31 3.81
C LEU A 72 -7.03 1.47 5.05
N PRO A 73 -7.58 1.89 6.22
CA PRO A 73 -6.78 2.11 7.43
C PRO A 73 -6.12 0.83 7.94
N HIS A 74 -5.00 0.94 8.65
CA HIS A 74 -4.38 -0.23 9.29
C HIS A 74 -5.27 -0.86 10.35
N ILE A 75 -5.98 -0.03 11.13
CA ILE A 75 -6.95 -0.47 12.14
C ILE A 75 -8.30 0.13 11.83
N LEU A 76 -9.30 -0.74 11.70
CA LEU A 76 -10.70 -0.37 11.62
C LEU A 76 -11.45 -1.29 12.59
N ARG A 77 -12.11 -0.73 13.62
CA ARG A 77 -12.75 -1.54 14.67
C ARG A 77 -14.22 -1.24 14.79
N GLY A 78 -14.93 -2.14 15.47
CA GLY A 78 -16.37 -2.17 15.65
C GLY A 78 -17.07 -0.81 15.72
N LYS A 79 -16.63 0.09 16.63
CA LYS A 79 -17.18 1.47 16.74
C LYS A 79 -16.91 2.35 15.50
N ASP A 80 -15.83 2.08 14.79
CA ASP A 80 -15.42 2.84 13.61
C ASP A 80 -15.78 2.14 12.31
N SER A 81 -16.33 0.91 12.36
CA SER A 81 -16.77 0.13 11.19
C SER A 81 -17.78 0.89 10.35
N GLN A 82 -18.66 1.69 10.98
CA GLN A 82 -19.63 2.51 10.26
C GLN A 82 -18.93 3.63 9.44
N LYS A 83 -17.89 4.27 10.00
CA LYS A 83 -17.09 5.27 9.26
C LYS A 83 -16.36 4.61 8.09
N GLY A 84 -15.78 3.42 8.31
CA GLY A 84 -15.13 2.65 7.28
C GLY A 84 -16.09 2.24 6.17
N ARG A 85 -17.29 1.77 6.53
CA ARG A 85 -18.34 1.43 5.58
C ARG A 85 -18.74 2.65 4.74
N GLN A 86 -19.01 3.78 5.37
CA GLN A 86 -19.37 5.01 4.66
C GLN A 86 -18.27 5.46 3.69
N LEU A 87 -17.00 5.38 4.11
CA LEU A 87 -15.86 5.68 3.25
C LEU A 87 -15.82 4.77 2.01
N MET A 88 -16.05 3.46 2.18
CA MET A 88 -16.08 2.48 1.08
C MET A 88 -17.27 2.74 0.14
N GLU A 89 -18.45 3.04 0.69
CA GLU A 89 -19.66 3.37 -0.08
C GLU A 89 -19.45 4.65 -0.90
N ASN A 90 -18.86 5.68 -0.32
CA ASN A 90 -18.52 6.93 -1.02
C ASN A 90 -17.52 6.67 -2.17
N TRP A 91 -16.54 5.77 -1.97
CA TRP A 91 -15.59 5.39 -3.00
C TRP A 91 -16.28 4.69 -4.18
N LEU A 92 -17.19 3.78 -3.89
CA LEU A 92 -18.01 3.12 -4.91
C LEU A 92 -18.91 4.14 -5.64
N ALA A 93 -19.54 5.06 -4.91
CA ALA A 93 -20.38 6.11 -5.49
C ALA A 93 -19.58 7.08 -6.37
N ALA A 94 -18.28 7.33 -6.05
CA ALA A 94 -17.36 8.08 -6.91
C ALA A 94 -16.97 7.33 -8.19
N GLY A 95 -17.42 6.09 -8.35
CA GLY A 95 -17.22 5.27 -9.53
C GLY A 95 -15.92 4.44 -9.50
N ALA A 96 -15.27 4.27 -8.36
CA ALA A 96 -14.10 3.42 -8.19
C ALA A 96 -14.47 2.18 -7.36
N ASP A 97 -13.89 1.03 -7.68
CA ASP A 97 -14.30 -0.27 -7.15
C ASP A 97 -13.13 -1.07 -6.54
N THR A 98 -11.94 -0.48 -6.48
CA THR A 98 -10.72 -1.16 -6.05
C THR A 98 -10.25 -0.66 -4.69
N PHE A 99 -9.90 -1.60 -3.80
CA PHE A 99 -9.51 -1.34 -2.41
C PHE A 99 -8.22 -2.08 -2.05
N LEU A 100 -7.29 -1.41 -1.37
CA LEU A 100 -6.18 -2.04 -0.68
C LEU A 100 -6.62 -2.38 0.74
N VAL A 101 -6.64 -3.67 1.06
CA VAL A 101 -7.19 -4.23 2.32
C VAL A 101 -6.06 -4.65 3.25
N ARG A 102 -6.14 -4.23 4.50
CA ARG A 102 -5.12 -4.46 5.54
C ARG A 102 -5.58 -5.36 6.69
N SER A 103 -6.86 -5.74 6.72
CA SER A 103 -7.41 -6.62 7.76
C SER A 103 -8.55 -7.49 7.23
N LEU A 104 -8.80 -8.61 7.94
CA LEU A 104 -9.93 -9.50 7.61
C LEU A 104 -11.30 -8.83 7.89
N GLU A 105 -11.37 -7.91 8.85
CA GLU A 105 -12.58 -7.13 9.12
C GLU A 105 -12.99 -6.29 7.90
N GLN A 106 -12.03 -5.62 7.28
CA GLN A 106 -12.26 -4.85 6.06
C GLN A 106 -12.74 -5.74 4.91
N LEU A 107 -12.15 -6.91 4.78
CA LEU A 107 -12.58 -7.90 3.79
C LEU A 107 -14.03 -8.35 4.05
N GLY A 108 -14.41 -8.50 5.32
CA GLY A 108 -15.78 -8.79 5.73
C GLY A 108 -16.76 -7.69 5.32
N LEU A 109 -16.43 -6.43 5.57
CA LEU A 109 -17.25 -5.27 5.15
C LEU A 109 -17.40 -5.19 3.62
N LEU A 110 -16.31 -5.36 2.89
CA LEU A 110 -16.34 -5.37 1.42
C LEU A 110 -17.17 -6.55 0.89
N LYS A 111 -17.14 -7.70 1.56
CA LYS A 111 -17.97 -8.86 1.23
C LYS A 111 -19.48 -8.54 1.36
N GLU A 112 -19.86 -7.77 2.36
CA GLU A 112 -21.25 -7.31 2.49
C GLU A 112 -21.63 -6.33 1.37
N LEU A 113 -20.78 -5.34 1.08
CA LEU A 113 -20.99 -4.35 0.02
C LEU A 113 -21.01 -4.98 -1.38
N SER A 114 -20.29 -6.09 -1.59
CA SER A 114 -20.27 -6.81 -2.86
C SER A 114 -21.60 -7.46 -3.27
N ARG A 115 -22.60 -7.43 -2.39
CA ARG A 115 -23.99 -7.87 -2.74
C ARG A 115 -24.63 -6.93 -3.76
N SER A 116 -24.23 -5.66 -3.76
CA SER A 116 -24.81 -4.61 -4.62
C SER A 116 -23.81 -4.00 -5.61
N ALA A 117 -22.52 -4.27 -5.50
CA ALA A 117 -21.48 -3.69 -6.33
C ALA A 117 -20.38 -4.70 -6.68
N ILE A 118 -19.72 -4.51 -7.81
CA ILE A 118 -18.49 -5.24 -8.14
C ILE A 118 -17.35 -4.60 -7.35
N ILE A 119 -16.57 -5.41 -6.65
CA ILE A 119 -15.46 -4.99 -5.80
C ILE A 119 -14.20 -5.76 -6.15
N ARG A 120 -13.13 -5.03 -6.40
CA ARG A 120 -11.78 -5.55 -6.59
C ARG A 120 -10.94 -5.29 -5.35
N VAL A 121 -10.23 -6.30 -4.91
CA VAL A 121 -9.43 -6.25 -3.69
C VAL A 121 -7.97 -6.52 -4.02
N ILE A 122 -7.10 -5.70 -3.46
CA ILE A 122 -5.66 -5.93 -3.35
C ILE A 122 -5.39 -6.16 -1.88
N THR A 123 -4.73 -7.27 -1.53
CA THR A 123 -4.38 -7.54 -0.12
C THR A 123 -3.02 -6.93 0.18
N ASP A 124 -2.92 -6.16 1.26
CA ASP A 124 -1.66 -5.56 1.68
C ASP A 124 -0.78 -6.55 2.45
N ALA A 125 0.50 -6.23 2.63
CA ALA A 125 1.48 -7.06 3.34
C ALA A 125 1.01 -7.48 4.74
N ASN A 126 0.22 -6.63 5.42
CA ASN A 126 -0.38 -6.89 6.73
C ASN A 126 -1.32 -8.11 6.78
N LEU A 127 -1.78 -8.64 5.64
CA LEU A 127 -2.57 -9.87 5.61
C LEU A 127 -1.73 -11.13 5.55
N TYR A 128 -0.40 -10.99 5.58
CA TYR A 128 0.57 -12.07 5.72
C TYR A 128 0.36 -13.23 4.74
N THR A 129 0.22 -12.90 3.44
CA THR A 129 0.13 -13.91 2.37
C THR A 129 1.50 -14.52 2.06
N TRP A 130 2.13 -15.11 3.06
CA TRP A 130 3.51 -15.61 3.00
C TRP A 130 3.66 -16.90 2.20
N ASN A 131 2.56 -17.58 1.91
CA ASN A 131 2.59 -18.83 1.18
C ASN A 131 1.26 -19.08 0.44
N THR A 132 1.29 -20.02 -0.47
CA THR A 132 0.15 -20.41 -1.30
C THR A 132 -1.08 -20.84 -0.49
N ARG A 133 -0.91 -21.40 0.71
CA ARG A 133 -2.04 -21.79 1.57
C ARG A 133 -2.79 -20.58 2.12
N ALA A 134 -2.05 -19.54 2.52
CA ALA A 134 -2.66 -18.28 2.96
C ALA A 134 -3.45 -17.61 1.82
N GLU A 135 -2.89 -17.58 0.60
CA GLU A 135 -3.59 -17.09 -0.58
C GLU A 135 -4.86 -17.91 -0.88
N GLN A 136 -4.76 -19.23 -0.87
CA GLN A 136 -5.91 -20.12 -1.08
C GLN A 136 -6.99 -19.92 -0.02
N PHE A 137 -6.62 -19.69 1.24
CA PHE A 137 -7.57 -19.39 2.31
C PHE A 137 -8.34 -18.10 2.01
N LEU A 138 -7.65 -17.03 1.62
CA LEU A 138 -8.28 -15.76 1.25
C LEU A 138 -9.20 -15.91 0.04
N LEU A 139 -8.73 -16.60 -1.00
CA LEU A 139 -9.54 -16.88 -2.20
C LEU A 139 -10.79 -17.72 -1.87
N LYS A 140 -10.67 -18.72 -1.02
CA LYS A 140 -11.81 -19.53 -0.57
C LYS A 140 -12.80 -18.70 0.24
N THR A 141 -12.30 -17.79 1.09
CA THR A 141 -13.14 -16.92 1.93
C THR A 141 -13.94 -15.93 1.09
N THR A 142 -13.39 -15.46 -0.02
CA THR A 142 -14.04 -14.52 -0.95
C THR A 142 -14.81 -15.21 -2.07
N GLY A 143 -14.42 -16.42 -2.46
CA GLY A 143 -14.90 -17.12 -3.65
C GLY A 143 -16.40 -17.50 -3.66
N THR A 144 -17.11 -17.32 -2.55
CA THR A 144 -18.58 -17.49 -2.47
C THR A 144 -19.34 -16.27 -3.01
N GLN A 145 -18.66 -15.15 -3.28
CA GLN A 145 -19.27 -13.90 -3.76
C GLN A 145 -18.82 -13.62 -5.20
N LYS A 146 -19.73 -13.66 -6.15
CA LYS A 146 -19.45 -13.43 -7.58
C LYS A 146 -18.85 -12.03 -7.86
N ASN A 147 -19.26 -11.05 -7.06
CA ASN A 147 -18.88 -9.64 -7.25
C ASN A 147 -17.68 -9.20 -6.41
N LEU A 148 -17.06 -10.09 -5.62
CA LEU A 148 -15.86 -9.79 -4.85
C LEU A 148 -14.67 -10.58 -5.41
N ARG A 149 -13.64 -9.88 -5.87
CA ARG A 149 -12.46 -10.53 -6.47
C ARG A 149 -11.17 -9.99 -5.86
N ILE A 150 -10.34 -10.87 -5.34
CA ILE A 150 -8.94 -10.53 -5.05
C ILE A 150 -8.19 -10.58 -6.37
N ILE A 151 -7.57 -9.47 -6.75
CA ILE A 151 -6.88 -9.31 -8.03
C ILE A 151 -5.36 -9.28 -7.92
N ARG A 152 -4.84 -9.01 -6.72
CA ARG A 152 -3.40 -8.88 -6.45
C ARG A 152 -3.14 -9.08 -4.95
N THR A 153 -1.94 -9.55 -4.62
CA THR A 153 -1.46 -9.65 -3.24
C THR A 153 -0.12 -8.93 -3.10
N THR A 154 0.07 -8.21 -2.00
CA THR A 154 1.35 -7.57 -1.69
C THR A 154 2.27 -8.59 -1.02
N MET A 155 3.50 -8.67 -1.49
CA MET A 155 4.53 -9.55 -0.96
C MET A 155 4.93 -9.13 0.45
N PRO A 156 5.26 -10.09 1.36
CA PRO A 156 5.72 -9.77 2.70
C PRO A 156 7.02 -8.96 2.70
N LEU A 157 7.13 -8.02 3.63
CA LEU A 157 8.31 -7.15 3.78
C LEU A 157 9.43 -7.80 4.60
N GLU A 158 9.13 -8.89 5.29
CA GLU A 158 10.04 -9.60 6.19
C GLU A 158 10.85 -10.69 5.47
N LEU A 159 10.48 -11.05 4.25
CA LEU A 159 11.15 -12.08 3.47
C LEU A 159 12.23 -11.52 2.57
N THR A 160 13.31 -12.28 2.43
CA THR A 160 14.38 -11.97 1.46
C THR A 160 13.90 -12.17 0.02
N ALA A 161 14.61 -11.54 -0.92
CA ALA A 161 14.37 -11.77 -2.36
C ALA A 161 14.44 -13.26 -2.73
N GLN A 162 15.29 -14.05 -2.06
CA GLN A 162 15.42 -15.48 -2.30
C GLN A 162 14.21 -16.27 -1.80
N GLU A 163 13.71 -15.97 -0.62
CA GLU A 163 12.50 -16.60 -0.06
C GLU A 163 11.27 -16.26 -0.88
N LEU A 164 11.13 -14.99 -1.28
CA LEU A 164 10.06 -14.55 -2.17
C LEU A 164 10.09 -15.27 -3.52
N ALA A 165 11.29 -15.56 -4.06
CA ALA A 165 11.44 -16.34 -5.28
C ALA A 165 10.93 -17.80 -5.14
N GLN A 166 10.94 -18.37 -3.94
CA GLN A 166 10.44 -19.72 -3.67
C GLN A 166 8.91 -19.80 -3.67
N THR A 167 8.22 -18.69 -3.52
CA THR A 167 6.74 -18.62 -3.56
C THR A 167 6.18 -18.55 -4.99
N LYS A 168 6.91 -19.06 -5.99
CA LYS A 168 6.57 -18.99 -7.43
C LYS A 168 5.22 -19.62 -7.81
N ASN A 169 4.65 -20.48 -6.96
CA ASN A 169 3.34 -21.09 -7.19
C ASN A 169 2.18 -20.24 -6.68
N ALA A 170 2.38 -18.92 -6.57
CA ALA A 170 1.32 -17.97 -6.23
C ALA A 170 0.18 -18.08 -7.24
N VAL A 171 -1.04 -18.08 -6.73
CA VAL A 171 -2.26 -18.13 -7.55
C VAL A 171 -2.64 -16.74 -8.06
N LEU A 172 -2.23 -15.71 -7.32
CA LEU A 172 -2.52 -14.31 -7.58
C LEU A 172 -1.29 -13.55 -8.09
N PRO A 173 -1.47 -12.52 -8.93
CA PRO A 173 -0.43 -11.55 -9.22
C PRO A 173 0.14 -10.94 -7.94
N ARG A 174 1.45 -10.76 -7.88
CA ARG A 174 2.18 -10.30 -6.70
C ARG A 174 2.76 -8.91 -6.91
N GLU A 175 2.63 -8.08 -5.92
CA GLU A 175 3.17 -6.72 -5.89
C GLU A 175 4.24 -6.59 -4.82
N LEU A 176 5.41 -6.06 -5.17
CA LEU A 176 6.50 -5.80 -4.25
C LEU A 176 6.57 -4.32 -3.89
N ILE A 177 6.56 -3.98 -2.60
CA ILE A 177 6.84 -2.62 -2.14
C ILE A 177 8.35 -2.42 -2.26
N VAL A 178 8.76 -1.45 -3.10
CA VAL A 178 10.17 -1.15 -3.35
C VAL A 178 10.64 0.15 -2.70
N TYR A 179 9.71 0.99 -2.27
CA TYR A 179 9.98 2.27 -1.64
C TYR A 179 8.89 2.59 -0.61
N THR A 180 9.26 2.77 0.67
CA THR A 180 8.31 3.14 1.73
C THR A 180 9.06 3.54 3.02
N HIS A 181 8.39 4.29 3.91
CA HIS A 181 8.74 4.26 5.34
C HIS A 181 8.13 3.02 5.98
N LEU A 182 8.98 2.12 6.51
CA LEU A 182 8.50 0.89 7.13
C LEU A 182 7.66 1.16 8.38
N PRO A 183 6.41 0.68 8.45
CA PRO A 183 5.63 0.72 9.68
C PRO A 183 6.16 -0.34 10.65
N LEU A 184 6.89 0.08 11.68
CA LEU A 184 7.46 -0.81 12.69
C LEU A 184 6.40 -1.24 13.71
N MET A 185 5.40 -0.40 13.98
CA MET A 185 4.33 -0.69 14.91
C MET A 185 3.06 0.09 14.56
N VAL A 186 1.94 -0.59 14.63
CA VAL A 186 0.60 0.02 14.60
C VAL A 186 -0.05 -0.21 15.94
N SER A 187 -0.39 0.86 16.67
CA SER A 187 -0.86 0.77 18.04
C SER A 187 -2.08 1.63 18.30
N GLU A 188 -3.05 1.10 19.02
CA GLU A 188 -4.17 1.88 19.56
C GLU A 188 -3.77 2.80 20.71
N GLN A 189 -2.63 2.58 21.32
CA GLN A 189 -2.08 3.54 22.27
C GLN A 189 -1.64 4.80 21.53
N CYS A 190 -2.48 5.83 21.57
CA CYS A 190 -2.17 7.12 21.01
C CYS A 190 -1.18 7.86 21.89
N VAL A 191 0.01 8.14 21.40
CA VAL A 191 1.06 8.88 22.14
C VAL A 191 0.57 10.24 22.62
N LYS A 192 -0.18 10.98 21.79
CA LYS A 192 -0.79 12.27 22.20
C LYS A 192 -1.73 12.12 23.39
N LYS A 193 -2.56 11.07 23.40
CA LYS A 193 -3.51 10.79 24.48
C LYS A 193 -2.78 10.40 25.77
N THR A 194 -1.76 9.55 25.65
CA THR A 194 -0.92 9.13 26.80
C THR A 194 -0.20 10.32 27.44
N LEU A 195 0.25 11.28 26.63
CA LEU A 195 0.91 12.50 27.10
C LEU A 195 -0.06 13.60 27.56
N GLY A 196 -1.38 13.37 27.52
CA GLY A 196 -2.37 14.39 27.85
C GLY A 196 -2.46 15.55 26.86
N LYS A 197 -1.89 15.40 25.64
CA LYS A 197 -1.79 16.43 24.59
C LYS A 197 -2.66 16.12 23.39
N CYS A 198 -3.76 15.40 23.57
CA CYS A 198 -4.67 15.07 22.48
C CYS A 198 -5.44 16.31 22.01
N ASP A 199 -5.18 16.73 20.80
CA ASP A 199 -5.84 17.84 20.09
C ASP A 199 -6.87 17.39 19.05
N GLY A 200 -7.06 16.06 18.89
CA GLY A 200 -7.95 15.46 17.89
C GLY A 200 -7.49 15.66 16.44
N ALA A 201 -6.33 16.25 16.21
CA ALA A 201 -5.79 16.47 14.89
C ALA A 201 -4.80 15.36 14.50
N ASN A 202 -4.89 14.88 13.25
CA ASN A 202 -3.83 14.07 12.68
C ASN A 202 -2.52 14.86 12.70
N GLY A 203 -1.41 14.18 12.93
CA GLY A 203 -0.12 14.86 12.96
C GLY A 203 1.03 13.88 13.10
N ARG A 204 2.21 14.36 12.78
CA ARG A 204 3.45 13.62 12.89
C ARG A 204 4.29 14.21 14.02
N MET A 205 4.98 13.36 14.74
CA MET A 205 5.95 13.75 15.77
C MET A 205 7.16 12.83 15.69
N THR A 206 8.33 13.36 16.06
CA THR A 206 9.54 12.56 16.16
C THR A 206 9.66 12.04 17.59
N MET A 207 9.91 10.76 17.72
CA MET A 207 10.22 10.09 18.98
C MET A 207 11.69 9.70 18.97
N THR A 208 12.47 10.14 19.97
CA THR A 208 13.87 9.80 20.10
C THR A 208 14.02 8.57 21.00
N GLY A 209 14.52 7.49 20.43
CA GLY A 209 14.92 6.29 21.15
C GLY A 209 16.38 6.32 21.57
N TYR A 210 16.87 5.23 22.15
CA TYR A 210 18.26 5.13 22.64
C TYR A 210 19.30 5.27 21.53
N ARG A 211 19.03 4.75 20.34
CA ARG A 211 20.00 4.70 19.22
C ARG A 211 19.52 5.34 17.93
N GLN A 212 18.23 5.62 17.81
CA GLN A 212 17.64 6.13 16.58
C GLN A 212 16.40 6.96 16.85
N GLN A 213 16.00 7.71 15.84
CA GLN A 213 14.74 8.42 15.82
C GLN A 213 13.67 7.60 15.12
N TYR A 214 12.43 7.86 15.47
CA TYR A 214 11.24 7.24 14.87
C TYR A 214 10.25 8.33 14.52
N GLN A 215 9.49 8.10 13.49
CA GLN A 215 8.41 8.98 13.11
C GLN A 215 7.07 8.39 13.55
N VAL A 216 6.34 9.13 14.38
CA VAL A 216 5.04 8.70 14.89
C VAL A 216 3.94 9.46 14.18
N GLN A 217 3.11 8.77 13.42
CA GLN A 217 1.92 9.30 12.80
C GLN A 217 0.70 9.04 13.67
N SER A 218 0.05 10.09 14.16
CA SER A 218 -1.23 9.97 14.86
C SER A 218 -2.39 9.98 13.85
N VAL A 219 -3.23 8.97 13.90
CA VAL A 219 -4.46 8.84 13.10
C VAL A 219 -5.65 9.09 14.02
N CYS A 220 -5.93 10.36 14.27
CA CYS A 220 -6.90 10.78 15.30
C CYS A 220 -8.35 10.47 14.92
N ASP A 221 -8.66 10.35 13.62
CA ASP A 221 -10.01 10.01 13.14
C ASP A 221 -10.46 8.61 13.57
N LEU A 222 -9.49 7.69 13.74
CA LEU A 222 -9.68 6.30 14.16
C LEU A 222 -8.95 5.97 15.47
N CYS A 223 -8.32 6.97 16.10
CA CYS A 223 -7.70 6.91 17.41
C CYS A 223 -6.62 5.83 17.56
N TYR A 224 -5.68 5.75 16.59
CA TYR A 224 -4.49 4.90 16.66
C TYR A 224 -3.24 5.68 16.21
N SER A 225 -2.06 5.10 16.39
CA SER A 225 -0.78 5.66 15.94
C SER A 225 0.00 4.63 15.14
N ILE A 226 0.78 5.10 14.19
CA ILE A 226 1.74 4.29 13.43
C ILE A 226 3.14 4.81 13.75
N LEU A 227 4.02 3.92 14.15
CA LEU A 227 5.45 4.18 14.33
C LEU A 227 6.17 3.74 13.06
N TYR A 228 6.82 4.68 12.38
CA TYR A 228 7.62 4.41 11.20
C TYR A 228 9.11 4.45 11.52
N ASP A 229 9.89 3.68 10.78
CA ASP A 229 11.34 3.86 10.73
C ASP A 229 11.67 5.25 10.15
N ASP A 230 12.71 5.87 10.69
CA ASP A 230 13.25 7.11 10.14
C ASP A 230 14.05 6.89 8.84
N THR A 231 14.44 5.63 8.61
CA THR A 231 15.10 5.21 7.38
C THR A 231 14.07 4.76 6.35
N VAL A 232 14.18 5.27 5.13
CA VAL A 232 13.34 4.85 4.01
C VAL A 232 13.82 3.51 3.50
N LEU A 233 12.93 2.53 3.39
CA LEU A 233 13.18 1.34 2.58
C LEU A 233 13.26 1.77 1.11
N ASP A 234 14.41 1.57 0.48
CA ASP A 234 14.57 1.75 -0.96
C ASP A 234 15.34 0.56 -1.55
N ILE A 235 14.58 -0.35 -2.14
CA ILE A 235 15.07 -1.51 -2.87
C ILE A 235 14.80 -1.40 -4.37
N SER A 236 14.46 -0.20 -4.84
CA SER A 236 14.21 0.06 -6.27
C SER A 236 15.44 -0.21 -7.13
N LYS A 237 16.62 -0.23 -6.53
CA LYS A 237 17.90 -0.56 -7.16
C LYS A 237 18.74 -1.46 -6.25
N PRO A 238 19.49 -2.43 -6.79
CA PRO A 238 19.57 -2.81 -8.21
C PRO A 238 18.36 -3.66 -8.65
N GLU A 239 17.96 -3.52 -9.90
CA GLU A 239 16.84 -4.29 -10.50
C GLU A 239 17.02 -5.80 -10.37
N THR A 240 18.27 -6.29 -10.33
CA THR A 240 18.60 -7.71 -10.19
C THR A 240 18.00 -8.36 -8.93
N LEU A 241 17.84 -7.62 -7.83
CA LEU A 241 17.20 -8.12 -6.62
C LEU A 241 15.69 -8.22 -6.79
N ILE A 242 15.08 -7.24 -7.47
CA ILE A 242 13.67 -7.26 -7.80
C ILE A 242 13.39 -8.43 -8.77
N ASP A 243 14.25 -8.61 -9.78
CA ASP A 243 14.15 -9.73 -10.72
C ASP A 243 14.21 -11.08 -10.03
N LYS A 244 15.05 -11.20 -8.99
CA LYS A 244 15.14 -12.43 -8.20
C LYS A 244 13.84 -12.74 -7.45
N ALA A 245 13.20 -11.73 -6.85
CA ALA A 245 11.90 -11.87 -6.18
C ALA A 245 10.76 -12.13 -7.16
N ALA A 246 10.93 -11.72 -8.44
CA ALA A 246 10.00 -11.91 -9.55
C ALA A 246 8.55 -11.43 -9.26
N PRO A 247 8.34 -10.17 -8.84
CA PRO A 247 7.00 -9.61 -8.69
C PRO A 247 6.38 -9.32 -10.06
N ASP A 248 5.04 -9.31 -10.12
CA ASP A 248 4.28 -8.93 -11.30
C ASP A 248 4.14 -7.39 -11.42
N SER A 249 4.24 -6.68 -10.30
CA SER A 249 4.23 -5.20 -10.23
C SER A 249 5.07 -4.71 -9.05
N ILE A 250 5.46 -3.43 -9.08
CA ILE A 250 6.21 -2.78 -8.01
C ILE A 250 5.44 -1.57 -7.49
N ARG A 251 5.49 -1.34 -6.15
CA ARG A 251 4.79 -0.25 -5.49
C ARG A 251 5.76 0.69 -4.78
N TYR A 252 5.61 1.99 -5.05
CA TYR A 252 6.22 3.08 -4.29
C TYR A 252 5.19 3.69 -3.35
N GLU A 253 5.54 3.89 -2.09
CA GLU A 253 4.65 4.49 -1.09
C GLU A 253 5.24 5.80 -0.57
N PHE A 254 4.55 6.90 -0.85
CA PHE A 254 4.93 8.24 -0.40
C PHE A 254 4.11 8.61 0.84
N ILE A 255 4.67 8.31 2.01
CA ILE A 255 4.02 8.51 3.30
C ILE A 255 4.44 9.84 3.88
N GLU A 256 3.69 10.91 3.57
CA GLU A 256 3.88 12.28 4.09
C GLU A 256 5.31 12.83 3.92
N GLU A 257 5.96 12.45 2.85
CA GLU A 257 7.30 12.90 2.54
C GLU A 257 7.31 14.30 1.92
N THR A 258 8.41 15.01 2.15
CA THR A 258 8.75 16.21 1.38
C THR A 258 9.20 15.87 -0.04
N ALA A 259 9.54 14.61 -0.29
CA ALA A 259 9.93 14.12 -1.60
C ALA A 259 8.75 14.17 -2.58
N GLU A 260 9.00 14.72 -3.75
CA GLU A 260 8.01 14.73 -4.83
C GLU A 260 8.08 13.39 -5.58
N PRO A 261 6.97 12.65 -5.70
CA PRO A 261 6.95 11.31 -6.28
C PRO A 261 7.59 11.23 -7.67
N ASP A 262 7.28 12.17 -8.55
CA ASP A 262 7.83 12.22 -9.91
C ASP A 262 9.36 12.36 -9.92
N LYS A 263 9.93 13.07 -8.95
CA LYS A 263 11.38 13.23 -8.83
C LYS A 263 12.07 11.97 -8.32
N VAL A 264 11.45 11.28 -7.34
CA VAL A 264 11.97 9.99 -6.84
C VAL A 264 11.90 8.92 -7.93
N LEU A 265 10.75 8.78 -8.58
CA LEU A 265 10.53 7.79 -9.64
C LEU A 265 11.46 8.00 -10.84
N THR A 266 11.83 9.26 -11.14
CA THR A 266 12.77 9.57 -12.22
C THR A 266 14.24 9.59 -11.79
N GLY A 267 14.54 9.32 -10.51
CA GLY A 267 15.89 9.35 -9.95
C GLY A 267 16.49 10.76 -9.82
N ARG A 268 15.65 11.81 -9.88
CA ARG A 268 16.08 13.21 -9.72
C ARG A 268 16.17 13.64 -8.25
N GLN A 269 15.59 12.87 -7.35
CA GLN A 269 15.65 13.09 -5.91
C GLN A 269 15.92 11.76 -5.21
N ASN A 270 16.94 11.73 -4.36
CA ASN A 270 17.22 10.59 -3.47
C ASN A 270 16.85 10.99 -2.04
N CYS A 271 16.39 10.02 -1.25
CA CYS A 271 16.27 10.22 0.19
C CYS A 271 17.66 10.24 0.84
N GLU A 272 17.84 11.08 1.84
CA GLU A 272 19.13 11.22 2.55
C GLU A 272 19.49 9.95 3.32
N LYS A 273 18.50 9.19 3.78
CA LYS A 273 18.67 8.02 4.63
C LYS A 273 17.85 6.85 4.12
N THR A 274 18.50 5.96 3.39
CA THR A 274 17.85 4.77 2.81
C THR A 274 18.46 3.49 3.36
N GLY A 275 17.65 2.44 3.41
CA GLY A 275 18.04 1.08 3.80
C GLY A 275 17.31 0.04 2.95
N ARG A 276 17.73 -1.22 3.06
CA ARG A 276 17.16 -2.34 2.29
C ARG A 276 16.27 -3.26 3.14
N GLY A 277 16.04 -2.92 4.40
CA GLY A 277 15.25 -3.73 5.32
C GLY A 277 15.74 -5.18 5.37
N HIS A 278 14.82 -6.13 5.41
CA HIS A 278 15.11 -7.58 5.43
C HIS A 278 15.30 -8.19 4.04
N PHE A 279 15.16 -7.43 2.97
CA PHE A 279 15.10 -7.92 1.60
C PHE A 279 16.37 -8.64 1.13
N GLU A 280 17.55 -8.25 1.65
CA GLU A 280 18.82 -8.89 1.33
C GLU A 280 19.20 -9.98 2.34
N LEU A 281 19.08 -9.70 3.63
CA LEU A 281 19.65 -10.51 4.70
C LEU A 281 18.62 -11.27 5.54
N GLY A 282 17.33 -10.96 5.37
CA GLY A 282 16.26 -11.57 6.17
C GLY A 282 16.14 -10.98 7.58
N VAL A 283 15.27 -11.62 8.39
CA VAL A 283 15.09 -11.30 9.80
C VAL A 283 16.05 -12.21 10.58
N GLU A 284 16.97 -11.60 11.35
CA GLU A 284 17.87 -12.33 12.27
C GLU A 284 17.15 -12.72 13.56
#